data_e4587eef068839afe39cba18387f92fe
#
_entry.id   e4587eef068839afe39cba18387f92fe
#
_cell.length_a   1.000
_cell.length_b   1.000
_cell.length_c   1.000
_cell.angle_alpha   90.00
_cell.angle_beta   90.00
_cell.angle_gamma   90.00
#
_symmetry.space_group_name_H-M   'P 1'
#
loop_
_entity.id
_entity.type
_entity.pdbx_description
1 polymer ?
#
loop_
_entity_poly.entity_id
_entity_poly.type
_entity_poly.pdbx_seq_one_letter_code
_entity_poly.pdbx_strand_id
1 'polypeptide(L)'
;MDRQIAKPSIREENERAILAAAEAEFAEQGFGGATMAAIAARAGVPKPNVYYYFPTKERLYRAVVERVLNEWLEAASSFDTSDDPAEALTSYISAKMDLARVMPLGSKIWASEIMRGAPAIQDFLDTTLTQWVRSRERVVRRWIAEGKLKPIEPRVLLYMIWATTQQYANAAHEIATLEHGELSDAAFERAKRQIIETIVGGVVAR
;
A
#
# COMPACT_ATOMS: atom_id res chain seq x y z
N MET A 1 21.43 25.03 -1.41
CA MET A 1 20.18 25.67 -1.87
C MET A 1 19.04 24.99 -1.14
N ASP A 2 18.61 25.60 -0.02
CA ASP A 2 17.47 25.10 0.77
C ASP A 2 16.19 25.21 -0.06
N ARG A 3 15.60 24.06 -0.40
CA ARG A 3 14.22 23.99 -0.90
C ARG A 3 13.31 24.30 0.30
N GLN A 4 12.90 25.55 0.46
CA GLN A 4 11.77 25.90 1.33
C GLN A 4 10.55 25.10 0.88
N ILE A 5 10.19 24.07 1.68
CA ILE A 5 8.92 23.36 1.52
C ILE A 5 7.83 24.37 1.83
N ALA A 6 7.10 24.80 0.82
CA ALA A 6 6.00 25.75 0.96
C ALA A 6 4.97 25.16 1.95
N LYS A 7 4.52 25.96 2.92
CA LYS A 7 3.49 25.56 3.88
C LYS A 7 2.23 25.17 3.09
N PRO A 8 1.62 23.98 3.35
CA PRO A 8 0.42 23.56 2.65
C PRO A 8 -0.68 24.61 2.79
N SER A 9 -1.46 24.80 1.76
CA SER A 9 -2.64 25.68 1.80
C SER A 9 -3.71 25.10 2.73
N ILE A 10 -4.58 25.97 3.27
CA ILE A 10 -5.75 25.54 4.07
C ILE A 10 -6.60 24.52 3.31
N ARG A 11 -6.65 24.63 1.99
CA ARG A 11 -7.36 23.68 1.14
C ARG A 11 -6.73 22.29 1.20
N GLU A 12 -5.44 22.20 1.04
CA GLU A 12 -4.70 20.91 1.10
C GLU A 12 -4.74 20.30 2.49
N GLU A 13 -4.69 21.14 3.54
CA GLU A 13 -4.82 20.69 4.93
C GLU A 13 -6.21 20.07 5.18
N ASN A 14 -7.28 20.74 4.74
CA ASN A 14 -8.65 20.22 4.87
C ASN A 14 -8.85 18.93 4.07
N GLU A 15 -8.39 18.88 2.83
CA GLU A 15 -8.51 17.68 1.99
C GLU A 15 -7.78 16.49 2.62
N ARG A 16 -6.58 16.71 3.14
CA ARG A 16 -5.80 15.68 3.85
C ARG A 16 -6.51 15.21 5.12
N ALA A 17 -7.07 16.13 5.91
CA ALA A 17 -7.82 15.80 7.12
C ALA A 17 -9.08 14.97 6.79
N ILE A 18 -9.81 15.33 5.73
CA ILE A 18 -10.99 14.59 5.27
C ILE A 18 -10.61 13.19 4.81
N LEU A 19 -9.54 13.03 4.02
CA LEU A 19 -9.07 11.72 3.56
C LEU A 19 -8.62 10.82 4.72
N ALA A 20 -7.89 11.36 5.70
CA ALA A 20 -7.48 10.61 6.87
C ALA A 20 -8.67 10.17 7.74
N ALA A 21 -9.64 11.06 7.96
CA ALA A 21 -10.87 10.74 8.67
C ALA A 21 -11.72 9.70 7.94
N ALA A 22 -11.81 9.81 6.62
CA ALA A 22 -12.52 8.86 5.77
C ALA A 22 -11.87 7.48 5.79
N GLU A 23 -10.55 7.41 5.72
CA GLU A 23 -9.80 6.15 5.85
C GLU A 23 -10.12 5.45 7.16
N ALA A 24 -10.08 6.16 8.29
CA ALA A 24 -10.41 5.59 9.58
C ALA A 24 -11.88 5.10 9.63
N GLU A 25 -12.82 5.93 9.17
CA GLU A 25 -14.24 5.58 9.20
C GLU A 25 -14.56 4.38 8.28
N PHE A 26 -14.00 4.32 7.08
CA PHE A 26 -14.19 3.20 6.18
C PHE A 26 -13.53 1.91 6.69
N ALA A 27 -12.38 1.99 7.35
CA ALA A 27 -11.72 0.83 7.93
C ALA A 27 -12.49 0.24 9.13
N GLU A 28 -13.16 1.09 9.91
CA GLU A 28 -13.92 0.69 11.10
C GLU A 28 -15.34 0.22 10.76
N GLN A 29 -16.06 0.96 9.92
CA GLN A 29 -17.49 0.77 9.66
C GLN A 29 -17.78 0.11 8.31
N GLY A 30 -16.76 -0.06 7.46
CA GLY A 30 -16.91 -0.45 6.07
C GLY A 30 -17.59 0.64 5.23
N PHE A 31 -17.64 0.45 3.91
CA PHE A 31 -18.29 1.40 3.01
C PHE A 31 -19.78 1.62 3.36
N GLY A 32 -20.50 0.53 3.69
CA GLY A 32 -21.96 0.61 3.98
C GLY A 32 -22.27 1.40 5.24
N GLY A 33 -21.53 1.18 6.33
CA GLY A 33 -21.76 1.80 7.62
C GLY A 33 -21.25 3.23 7.77
N ALA A 34 -20.18 3.58 7.03
CA ALA A 34 -19.61 4.93 7.07
C ALA A 34 -20.55 5.99 6.53
N THR A 35 -20.55 7.18 7.15
CA THR A 35 -21.36 8.32 6.72
C THR A 35 -20.52 9.58 6.52
N MET A 36 -20.93 10.42 5.56
CA MET A 36 -20.28 11.73 5.32
C MET A 36 -20.34 12.65 6.54
N ALA A 37 -21.34 12.46 7.42
CA ALA A 37 -21.48 13.24 8.66
C ALA A 37 -20.46 12.79 9.71
N ALA A 38 -20.24 11.48 9.89
CA ALA A 38 -19.24 10.94 10.79
C ALA A 38 -17.81 11.32 10.33
N ILE A 39 -17.56 11.23 9.03
CA ILE A 39 -16.28 11.66 8.43
C ILE A 39 -16.03 13.15 8.69
N ALA A 40 -17.02 14.02 8.47
CA ALA A 40 -16.91 15.46 8.73
C ALA A 40 -16.59 15.74 10.22
N ALA A 41 -17.29 15.07 11.14
CA ALA A 41 -17.07 15.20 12.58
C ALA A 41 -15.65 14.75 12.96
N ARG A 42 -15.19 13.60 12.45
CA ARG A 42 -13.84 13.06 12.70
C ARG A 42 -12.75 13.97 12.10
N ALA A 43 -12.98 14.56 10.93
CA ALA A 43 -12.05 15.50 10.29
C ALA A 43 -12.01 16.88 10.94
N GLY A 44 -12.94 17.20 11.84
CA GLY A 44 -13.06 18.52 12.44
C GLY A 44 -13.49 19.63 11.47
N VAL A 45 -14.18 19.26 10.38
CA VAL A 45 -14.63 20.22 9.37
C VAL A 45 -16.17 20.24 9.25
N PRO A 46 -16.78 21.37 8.85
CA PRO A 46 -18.19 21.42 8.57
C PRO A 46 -18.58 20.41 7.47
N LYS A 47 -19.73 19.72 7.63
CA LYS A 47 -20.24 18.75 6.65
C LYS A 47 -20.32 19.29 5.21
N PRO A 48 -20.72 20.55 4.95
CA PRO A 48 -20.71 21.12 3.60
C PRO A 48 -19.30 21.14 2.98
N ASN A 49 -18.24 21.31 3.79
CA ASN A 49 -16.87 21.28 3.29
C ASN A 49 -16.51 19.90 2.75
N VAL A 50 -16.93 18.81 3.41
CA VAL A 50 -16.66 17.46 2.89
C VAL A 50 -17.30 17.28 1.51
N TYR A 51 -18.54 17.73 1.32
CA TYR A 51 -19.23 17.67 0.01
C TYR A 51 -18.60 18.58 -1.05
N TYR A 52 -17.97 19.68 -0.64
CA TYR A 52 -17.24 20.56 -1.56
C TYR A 52 -16.03 19.85 -2.17
N TYR A 53 -15.27 19.09 -1.36
CA TYR A 53 -14.11 18.32 -1.84
C TYR A 53 -14.54 17.01 -2.52
N PHE A 54 -15.47 16.30 -1.92
CA PHE A 54 -15.94 14.99 -2.34
C PHE A 54 -17.45 14.96 -2.44
N PRO A 55 -18.02 15.20 -3.63
CA PRO A 55 -19.46 15.34 -3.81
C PRO A 55 -20.29 14.12 -3.39
N THR A 56 -19.70 12.91 -3.40
CA THR A 56 -20.36 11.68 -2.98
C THR A 56 -19.45 10.81 -2.12
N LYS A 57 -20.06 9.91 -1.34
CA LYS A 57 -19.33 8.94 -0.51
C LYS A 57 -18.47 8.00 -1.37
N GLU A 58 -18.97 7.62 -2.54
CA GLU A 58 -18.27 6.78 -3.51
C GLU A 58 -16.99 7.44 -4.01
N ARG A 59 -17.04 8.73 -4.35
CA ARG A 59 -15.86 9.49 -4.77
C ARG A 59 -14.83 9.63 -3.66
N LEU A 60 -15.27 9.86 -2.42
CA LEU A 60 -14.40 9.92 -1.27
C LEU A 60 -13.74 8.55 -0.99
N TYR A 61 -14.53 7.48 -1.03
CA TYR A 61 -14.04 6.12 -0.85
C TYR A 61 -13.00 5.75 -1.90
N ARG A 62 -13.32 6.02 -3.17
CA ARG A 62 -12.39 5.81 -4.29
C ARG A 62 -11.08 6.57 -4.09
N ALA A 63 -11.13 7.85 -3.71
CA ALA A 63 -9.94 8.65 -3.46
C ALA A 63 -9.06 8.07 -2.33
N VAL A 64 -9.68 7.52 -1.27
CA VAL A 64 -8.94 6.82 -0.20
C VAL A 64 -8.25 5.57 -0.73
N VAL A 65 -8.95 4.73 -1.50
CA VAL A 65 -8.37 3.48 -2.05
C VAL A 65 -7.25 3.77 -3.05
N GLU A 66 -7.45 4.74 -3.95
CA GLU A 66 -6.45 5.16 -4.93
C GLU A 66 -5.18 5.73 -4.25
N ARG A 67 -5.33 6.50 -3.16
CA ARG A 67 -4.20 7.00 -2.39
C ARG A 67 -3.37 5.86 -1.82
N VAL A 68 -4.01 4.88 -1.18
CA VAL A 68 -3.32 3.70 -0.62
C VAL A 68 -2.55 2.95 -1.72
N LEU A 69 -3.17 2.75 -2.87
CA LEU A 69 -2.53 2.03 -3.96
C LEU A 69 -1.37 2.81 -4.56
N ASN A 70 -1.49 4.13 -4.74
CA ASN A 70 -0.39 4.96 -5.25
C ASN A 70 0.85 4.88 -4.36
N GLU A 71 0.70 4.97 -3.03
CA GLU A 71 1.80 4.78 -2.08
C GLU A 71 2.50 3.41 -2.27
N TRP A 72 1.72 2.35 -2.51
CA TRP A 72 2.28 1.03 -2.75
C TRP A 72 2.98 0.89 -4.10
N LEU A 73 2.49 1.55 -5.14
CA LEU A 73 3.14 1.54 -6.45
C LEU A 73 4.46 2.31 -6.43
N GLU A 74 4.52 3.42 -5.69
CA GLU A 74 5.74 4.20 -5.49
C GLU A 74 6.82 3.44 -4.73
N ALA A 75 6.43 2.54 -3.81
CA ALA A 75 7.37 1.69 -3.07
C ALA A 75 8.29 0.85 -3.98
N ALA A 76 7.86 0.56 -5.21
CA ALA A 76 8.65 -0.19 -6.19
C ALA A 76 9.47 0.69 -7.15
N SER A 77 9.72 1.94 -6.81
CA SER A 77 10.59 2.83 -7.63
C SER A 77 12.03 2.30 -7.76
N SER A 78 12.48 1.46 -6.82
CA SER A 78 13.78 0.78 -6.89
C SER A 78 13.97 -0.10 -8.13
N PHE A 79 12.89 -0.63 -8.73
CA PHE A 79 12.96 -1.38 -9.99
C PHE A 79 13.34 -0.50 -11.19
N ASP A 80 13.15 0.82 -11.10
CA ASP A 80 13.49 1.76 -12.16
C ASP A 80 14.89 2.36 -11.97
N THR A 81 15.43 2.30 -10.75
CA THR A 81 16.65 3.00 -10.37
C THR A 81 17.86 2.08 -10.13
N SER A 82 17.65 0.78 -9.94
CA SER A 82 18.72 -0.18 -9.71
C SER A 82 18.71 -1.31 -10.76
N ASP A 83 19.90 -1.63 -11.28
CA ASP A 83 20.14 -2.80 -12.15
C ASP A 83 20.53 -4.06 -11.35
N ASP A 84 20.70 -3.94 -10.03
CA ASP A 84 20.92 -5.05 -9.11
C ASP A 84 19.58 -5.56 -8.56
N PRO A 85 19.13 -6.79 -8.94
CA PRO A 85 17.89 -7.33 -8.43
C PRO A 85 17.88 -7.56 -6.91
N ALA A 86 19.04 -7.83 -6.30
CA ALA A 86 19.11 -8.01 -4.84
C ALA A 86 18.82 -6.69 -4.13
N GLU A 87 19.40 -5.58 -4.59
CA GLU A 87 19.15 -4.25 -4.05
C GLU A 87 17.69 -3.81 -4.30
N ALA A 88 17.22 -3.94 -5.54
CA ALA A 88 15.86 -3.52 -5.90
C ALA A 88 14.78 -4.27 -5.14
N LEU A 89 14.89 -5.60 -5.02
CA LEU A 89 13.93 -6.43 -4.29
C LEU A 89 14.01 -6.17 -2.78
N THR A 90 15.21 -6.03 -2.21
CA THR A 90 15.40 -5.67 -0.81
C THR A 90 14.70 -4.36 -0.47
N SER A 91 14.93 -3.34 -1.27
CA SER A 91 14.34 -2.01 -1.13
C SER A 91 12.82 -2.07 -1.23
N TYR A 92 12.29 -2.77 -2.23
CA TYR A 92 10.85 -2.93 -2.43
C TYR A 92 10.16 -3.66 -1.27
N ILE A 93 10.70 -4.81 -0.86
CA ILE A 93 10.14 -5.60 0.24
C ILE A 93 10.18 -4.79 1.54
N SER A 94 11.30 -4.11 1.83
CA SER A 94 11.42 -3.24 3.00
C SER A 94 10.36 -2.15 3.01
N ALA A 95 10.22 -1.40 1.92
CA ALA A 95 9.24 -0.34 1.80
C ALA A 95 7.80 -0.87 1.96
N LYS A 96 7.49 -2.04 1.37
CA LYS A 96 6.18 -2.68 1.52
C LYS A 96 5.88 -3.09 2.97
N MET A 97 6.87 -3.62 3.70
CA MET A 97 6.74 -3.95 5.11
C MET A 97 6.48 -2.69 5.95
N ASP A 98 7.24 -1.62 5.71
CA ASP A 98 7.08 -0.35 6.41
C ASP A 98 5.69 0.26 6.16
N LEU A 99 5.21 0.23 4.91
CA LEU A 99 3.85 0.66 4.57
C LEU A 99 2.76 -0.19 5.24
N ALA A 100 2.95 -1.52 5.32
CA ALA A 100 2.01 -2.39 6.02
C ALA A 100 1.87 -2.00 7.50
N ARG A 101 2.94 -1.48 8.11
CA ARG A 101 2.97 -1.02 9.49
C ARG A 101 2.38 0.38 9.68
N VAL A 102 2.71 1.32 8.79
CA VAL A 102 2.28 2.72 8.93
C VAL A 102 0.89 2.99 8.36
N MET A 103 0.39 2.13 7.47
CA MET A 103 -0.91 2.25 6.80
C MET A 103 -1.82 1.01 7.01
N PRO A 104 -2.03 0.53 8.24
CA PRO A 104 -2.82 -0.69 8.47
C PRO A 104 -4.30 -0.51 8.09
N LEU A 105 -4.85 0.70 8.24
CA LEU A 105 -6.23 1.00 7.89
C LEU A 105 -6.44 0.97 6.37
N GLY A 106 -5.55 1.60 5.61
CA GLY A 106 -5.55 1.55 4.16
C GLY A 106 -5.46 0.13 3.64
N SER A 107 -4.61 -0.70 4.25
CA SER A 107 -4.49 -2.12 3.92
C SER A 107 -5.79 -2.89 4.13
N LYS A 108 -6.52 -2.65 5.22
CA LYS A 108 -7.83 -3.27 5.48
C LYS A 108 -8.87 -2.86 4.45
N ILE A 109 -8.93 -1.58 4.10
CA ILE A 109 -9.86 -1.06 3.08
C ILE A 109 -9.56 -1.72 1.74
N TRP A 110 -8.29 -1.76 1.32
CA TRP A 110 -7.87 -2.43 0.10
C TRP A 110 -8.28 -3.91 0.08
N ALA A 111 -7.95 -4.67 1.14
CA ALA A 111 -8.30 -6.07 1.22
C ALA A 111 -9.81 -6.30 1.13
N SER A 112 -10.60 -5.48 1.82
CA SER A 112 -12.07 -5.52 1.75
C SER A 112 -12.59 -5.22 0.34
N GLU A 113 -12.02 -4.23 -0.34
CA GLU A 113 -12.41 -3.85 -1.70
C GLU A 113 -12.13 -4.98 -2.70
N ILE A 114 -10.93 -5.58 -2.65
CA ILE A 114 -10.54 -6.69 -3.53
C ILE A 114 -11.41 -7.93 -3.27
N MET A 115 -11.66 -8.29 -2.00
CA MET A 115 -12.51 -9.46 -1.67
C MET A 115 -13.95 -9.29 -2.14
N ARG A 116 -14.43 -8.07 -2.31
CA ARG A 116 -15.76 -7.74 -2.85
C ARG A 116 -15.80 -7.66 -4.37
N GLY A 117 -14.70 -7.94 -5.07
CA GLY A 117 -14.59 -7.85 -6.52
C GLY A 117 -14.29 -6.45 -7.05
N ALA A 118 -13.71 -5.59 -6.22
CA ALA A 118 -13.23 -4.25 -6.57
C ALA A 118 -14.27 -3.29 -7.19
N PRO A 119 -15.52 -3.22 -6.70
CA PRO A 119 -16.60 -2.47 -7.35
C PRO A 119 -16.32 -0.97 -7.53
N ALA A 120 -15.47 -0.37 -6.66
CA ALA A 120 -15.17 1.04 -6.71
C ALA A 120 -13.94 1.38 -7.57
N ILE A 121 -13.07 0.40 -7.89
CA ILE A 121 -11.77 0.64 -8.51
C ILE A 121 -11.40 -0.32 -9.64
N GLN A 122 -12.36 -1.08 -10.19
CA GLN A 122 -12.08 -2.06 -11.25
C GLN A 122 -11.36 -1.42 -12.46
N ASP A 123 -11.78 -0.24 -12.89
CA ASP A 123 -11.12 0.50 -13.97
C ASP A 123 -9.67 0.87 -13.66
N PHE A 124 -9.35 1.17 -12.40
CA PHE A 124 -7.98 1.42 -11.96
C PHE A 124 -7.13 0.12 -11.99
N LEU A 125 -7.71 -1.01 -11.61
CA LEU A 125 -7.04 -2.32 -11.69
C LEU A 125 -6.74 -2.67 -13.15
N ASP A 126 -7.71 -2.47 -14.04
CA ASP A 126 -7.60 -2.80 -15.47
C ASP A 126 -6.56 -1.92 -16.18
N THR A 127 -6.39 -0.70 -15.74
CA THR A 127 -5.48 0.29 -16.35
C THR A 127 -4.18 0.42 -15.56
N THR A 128 -4.19 1.18 -14.49
CA THR A 128 -2.97 1.60 -13.76
C THR A 128 -2.22 0.42 -13.17
N LEU A 129 -2.90 -0.46 -12.41
CA LEU A 129 -2.23 -1.60 -11.80
C LEU A 129 -1.73 -2.58 -12.85
N THR A 130 -2.53 -2.87 -13.88
CA THR A 130 -2.12 -3.78 -14.97
C THR A 130 -0.90 -3.25 -15.73
N GLN A 131 -0.85 -1.96 -16.04
CA GLN A 131 0.31 -1.35 -16.71
C GLN A 131 1.55 -1.37 -15.82
N TRP A 132 1.39 -1.08 -14.54
CA TRP A 132 2.46 -1.14 -13.56
C TRP A 132 3.03 -2.57 -13.44
N VAL A 133 2.17 -3.59 -13.29
CA VAL A 133 2.60 -5.00 -13.24
C VAL A 133 3.39 -5.37 -14.50
N ARG A 134 2.87 -5.06 -15.69
CA ARG A 134 3.58 -5.31 -16.95
C ARG A 134 4.96 -4.63 -17.01
N SER A 135 5.08 -3.45 -16.44
CA SER A 135 6.38 -2.76 -16.33
C SER A 135 7.36 -3.54 -15.46
N ARG A 136 6.94 -3.97 -14.28
CA ARG A 136 7.77 -4.76 -13.35
C ARG A 136 8.13 -6.13 -13.94
N GLU A 137 7.19 -6.79 -14.62
CA GLU A 137 7.45 -8.05 -15.33
C GLU A 137 8.59 -7.91 -16.36
N ARG A 138 8.62 -6.82 -17.12
CA ARG A 138 9.70 -6.58 -18.09
C ARG A 138 11.08 -6.49 -17.41
N VAL A 139 11.15 -5.81 -16.27
CA VAL A 139 12.40 -5.70 -15.50
C VAL A 139 12.83 -7.06 -14.99
N VAL A 140 11.93 -7.82 -14.37
CA VAL A 140 12.22 -9.16 -13.83
C VAL A 140 12.67 -10.11 -14.96
N ARG A 141 11.97 -10.11 -16.13
CA ARG A 141 12.36 -10.93 -17.28
C ARG A 141 13.75 -10.55 -17.81
N ARG A 142 14.10 -9.27 -17.83
CA ARG A 142 15.45 -8.81 -18.19
C ARG A 142 16.50 -9.39 -17.22
N TRP A 143 16.29 -9.28 -15.92
CA TRP A 143 17.21 -9.83 -14.91
C TRP A 143 17.38 -11.34 -15.02
N ILE A 144 16.30 -12.08 -15.35
CA ILE A 144 16.37 -13.52 -15.64
C ILE A 144 17.19 -13.80 -16.89
N ALA A 145 16.97 -13.05 -17.98
CA ALA A 145 17.71 -13.20 -19.23
C ALA A 145 19.21 -12.88 -19.08
N GLU A 146 19.56 -11.94 -18.17
CA GLU A 146 20.92 -11.58 -17.81
C GLU A 146 21.58 -12.56 -16.81
N GLY A 147 20.86 -13.59 -16.38
CA GLY A 147 21.35 -14.57 -15.39
C GLY A 147 21.46 -14.01 -13.97
N LYS A 148 20.92 -12.83 -13.68
CA LYS A 148 20.94 -12.20 -12.35
C LYS A 148 19.87 -12.78 -11.42
N LEU A 149 18.77 -13.29 -11.98
CA LEU A 149 17.72 -14.00 -11.24
C LEU A 149 17.58 -15.42 -11.76
N LYS A 150 17.25 -16.34 -10.86
CA LYS A 150 16.82 -17.69 -11.19
C LYS A 150 15.51 -17.66 -11.97
N PRO A 151 15.23 -18.67 -12.81
CA PRO A 151 13.93 -18.78 -13.48
C PRO A 151 12.77 -18.74 -12.49
N ILE A 152 11.91 -17.74 -12.62
CA ILE A 152 10.67 -17.60 -11.86
C ILE A 152 9.64 -16.87 -12.72
N GLU A 153 8.36 -17.20 -12.59
CA GLU A 153 7.31 -16.42 -13.23
C GLU A 153 7.21 -15.04 -12.53
N PRO A 154 7.40 -13.91 -13.27
CA PRO A 154 7.47 -12.59 -12.66
C PRO A 154 6.24 -12.21 -11.80
N ARG A 155 5.03 -12.61 -12.22
CA ARG A 155 3.82 -12.35 -11.42
C ARG A 155 3.80 -13.14 -10.13
N VAL A 156 4.29 -14.38 -10.14
CA VAL A 156 4.38 -15.18 -8.92
C VAL A 156 5.30 -14.52 -7.92
N LEU A 157 6.45 -13.98 -8.35
CA LEU A 157 7.34 -13.22 -7.48
C LEU A 157 6.63 -12.00 -6.86
N LEU A 158 5.91 -11.21 -7.66
CA LEU A 158 5.16 -10.07 -7.14
C LEU A 158 4.07 -10.49 -6.15
N TYR A 159 3.30 -11.55 -6.47
CA TYR A 159 2.26 -12.08 -5.58
C TYR A 159 2.82 -12.60 -4.27
N MET A 160 3.98 -13.29 -4.29
CA MET A 160 4.65 -13.73 -3.07
C MET A 160 5.05 -12.54 -2.19
N ILE A 161 5.64 -11.50 -2.78
CA ILE A 161 6.00 -10.27 -2.05
C ILE A 161 4.74 -9.63 -1.44
N TRP A 162 3.67 -9.47 -2.24
CA TRP A 162 2.44 -8.84 -1.77
C TRP A 162 1.77 -9.64 -0.66
N ALA A 163 1.60 -10.94 -0.84
CA ALA A 163 0.99 -11.81 0.17
C ALA A 163 1.76 -11.76 1.49
N THR A 164 3.08 -11.88 1.43
CA THR A 164 3.92 -11.91 2.62
C THR A 164 3.94 -10.58 3.36
N THR A 165 4.10 -9.46 2.65
CA THR A 165 4.16 -8.12 3.28
C THR A 165 2.80 -7.65 3.77
N GLN A 166 1.73 -7.95 3.02
CA GLN A 166 0.37 -7.53 3.35
C GLN A 166 -0.19 -8.27 4.57
N GLN A 167 0.29 -9.47 4.86
CA GLN A 167 -0.10 -10.25 6.03
C GLN A 167 0.09 -9.46 7.32
N TYR A 168 1.17 -8.69 7.45
CA TYR A 168 1.47 -7.90 8.65
C TYR A 168 0.49 -6.76 8.91
N ALA A 169 -0.22 -6.30 7.88
CA ALA A 169 -1.29 -5.32 8.05
C ALA A 169 -2.67 -5.99 8.21
N ASN A 170 -2.98 -6.96 7.33
CA ASN A 170 -4.32 -7.55 7.27
C ASN A 170 -4.60 -8.48 8.45
N ALA A 171 -3.60 -9.21 8.92
CA ALA A 171 -3.69 -10.17 10.03
C ALA A 171 -3.01 -9.67 11.33
N ALA A 172 -2.91 -8.36 11.52
CA ALA A 172 -2.24 -7.80 12.71
C ALA A 172 -2.83 -8.31 14.03
N HIS A 173 -4.14 -8.52 14.11
CA HIS A 173 -4.79 -9.09 15.30
C HIS A 173 -4.42 -10.56 15.54
N GLU A 174 -4.40 -11.37 14.46
CA GLU A 174 -3.98 -12.77 14.53
C GLU A 174 -2.51 -12.87 14.97
N ILE A 175 -1.63 -12.06 14.36
CA ILE A 175 -0.21 -12.01 14.74
C ILE A 175 -0.06 -11.61 16.21
N ALA A 176 -0.76 -10.55 16.66
CA ALA A 176 -0.71 -10.14 18.06
C ALA A 176 -1.20 -11.23 19.01
N THR A 177 -2.18 -12.03 18.61
CA THR A 177 -2.68 -13.16 19.41
C THR A 177 -1.61 -14.26 19.52
N LEU A 178 -0.97 -14.62 18.41
CA LEU A 178 0.07 -15.66 18.37
C LEU A 178 1.36 -15.25 19.11
N GLU A 179 1.70 -13.98 19.05
CA GLU A 179 2.88 -13.39 19.73
C GLU A 179 2.61 -12.97 21.18
N HIS A 180 1.40 -13.22 21.69
CA HIS A 180 0.96 -12.79 23.05
C HIS A 180 1.04 -11.27 23.28
N GLY A 181 0.91 -10.47 22.25
CA GLY A 181 0.94 -9.01 22.27
C GLY A 181 1.28 -8.40 20.92
N GLU A 182 1.26 -7.08 20.83
CA GLU A 182 1.67 -6.38 19.62
C GLU A 182 3.15 -6.63 19.30
N LEU A 183 3.45 -6.81 18.02
CA LEU A 183 4.82 -6.96 17.55
C LEU A 183 5.65 -5.73 17.92
N SER A 184 6.69 -5.93 18.75
CA SER A 184 7.66 -4.88 19.03
C SER A 184 8.42 -4.47 17.76
N ASP A 185 8.98 -3.25 17.76
CA ASP A 185 9.81 -2.76 16.65
C ASP A 185 10.93 -3.75 16.30
N ALA A 186 11.61 -4.28 17.31
CA ALA A 186 12.69 -5.25 17.12
C ALA A 186 12.21 -6.57 16.50
N ALA A 187 11.02 -7.05 16.87
CA ALA A 187 10.44 -8.27 16.31
C ALA A 187 10.01 -8.04 14.86
N PHE A 188 9.39 -6.90 14.57
CA PHE A 188 9.01 -6.52 13.21
C PHE A 188 10.23 -6.40 12.28
N GLU A 189 11.30 -5.73 12.73
CA GLU A 189 12.54 -5.60 11.96
C GLU A 189 13.24 -6.95 11.73
N ARG A 190 13.18 -7.88 12.69
CA ARG A 190 13.65 -9.26 12.48
C ARG A 190 12.83 -9.97 11.41
N ALA A 191 11.49 -9.88 11.48
CA ALA A 191 10.61 -10.49 10.50
C ALA A 191 10.86 -9.91 9.09
N LYS A 192 11.00 -8.59 8.97
CA LYS A 192 11.33 -7.92 7.71
C LYS A 192 12.64 -8.44 7.11
N ARG A 193 13.71 -8.54 7.91
CA ARG A 193 14.99 -9.10 7.45
C ARG A 193 14.84 -10.55 6.98
N GLN A 194 14.15 -11.41 7.73
CA GLN A 194 13.97 -12.82 7.37
C GLN A 194 13.15 -12.97 6.07
N ILE A 195 12.13 -12.14 5.85
CA ILE A 195 11.37 -12.14 4.62
C ILE A 195 12.26 -11.75 3.43
N ILE A 196 13.05 -10.67 3.59
CA ILE A 196 14.00 -10.23 2.57
C ILE A 196 15.00 -11.34 2.25
N GLU A 197 15.68 -11.89 3.25
CA GLU A 197 16.66 -12.97 3.10
C GLU A 197 16.06 -14.19 2.42
N THR A 198 14.82 -14.57 2.78
CA THR A 198 14.14 -15.72 2.21
C THR A 198 13.79 -15.51 0.74
N ILE A 199 13.14 -14.39 0.41
CA ILE A 199 12.71 -14.11 -0.96
C ILE A 199 13.93 -13.82 -1.85
N VAL A 200 14.78 -12.88 -1.46
CA VAL A 200 15.94 -12.47 -2.26
C VAL A 200 16.95 -13.62 -2.41
N GLY A 201 17.27 -14.30 -1.32
CA GLY A 201 18.16 -15.48 -1.36
C GLY A 201 17.57 -16.68 -2.14
N GLY A 202 16.26 -16.76 -2.22
CA GLY A 202 15.55 -17.77 -3.03
C GLY A 202 15.64 -17.51 -4.54
N VAL A 203 15.58 -16.23 -4.96
CA VAL A 203 15.42 -15.87 -6.38
C VAL A 203 16.66 -15.27 -7.05
N VAL A 204 17.56 -14.64 -6.30
CA VAL A 204 18.80 -14.09 -6.86
C VAL A 204 19.75 -15.24 -7.22
N ALA A 205 20.35 -15.16 -8.42
CA ALA A 205 21.40 -16.09 -8.84
C ALA A 205 22.67 -15.86 -8.02
N ARG A 206 23.39 -16.92 -7.74
CA ARG A 206 24.69 -16.87 -7.04
C ARG A 206 25.81 -16.68 -8.02
#